data_217af153f93a42243756db9b92a37674
#
_entry.id   217af153f93a42243756db9b92a37674
#
_cell.length_a   1.000
_cell.length_b   1.000
_cell.length_c   1.000
_cell.angle_alpha   90.00
_cell.angle_beta   90.00
_cell.angle_gamma   90.00
#
_symmetry.space_group_name_H-M   'P 1'
#
loop_
_entity.id
_entity.type
_entity.pdbx_description
1 polymer ?
#
loop_
_entity_poly.entity_id
_entity_poly.type
_entity_poly.pdbx_seq_one_letter_code
_entity_poly.pdbx_strand_id
1 'polypeptide(L)'
;MSPQGSIVAIVTPMFPDGSLDIQALHGLIDFHINEGTDGIVIVGTTGESPTVNCEEHCHLIETTVKHVNKRIPVIAGTGANSTQEAIDLTKEAKRLGADACLLVTPYYNKPNQTGLFQHFSKVANEVAIDQILYNVPSRTGCDLKNDTVLKLSKITNIVGIKDATGDLTRGIDLIKRLPPHFSVLSGDDATALSLMLLGGKGVISVTANVAPKLMHEMYACVIAKQNEKAIEINQQLFSLHTNLFLEANPIPVKWALKTMGLIKEGIRLPLVELSAEYHKIIQTAMKEAHIQ
;
A
#
# COMPACT_ATOMS: atom_id res chain seq x y z
N MET A 1 -14.40 -0.78 9.31
CA MET A 1 -13.67 -1.92 8.68
C MET A 1 -12.46 -2.25 9.54
N SER A 2 -12.02 -3.51 9.63
CA SER A 2 -10.73 -3.87 10.25
C SER A 2 -9.82 -4.38 9.12
N PRO A 3 -8.97 -3.53 8.54
CA PRO A 3 -8.14 -3.91 7.39
C PRO A 3 -7.15 -5.00 7.80
N GLN A 4 -7.11 -6.09 7.03
CA GLN A 4 -6.24 -7.24 7.29
C GLN A 4 -5.94 -8.00 6.00
N GLY A 5 -4.93 -8.83 6.00
CA GLY A 5 -4.59 -9.67 4.87
C GLY A 5 -3.43 -9.15 4.02
N SER A 6 -3.26 -9.75 2.86
CA SER A 6 -2.37 -9.30 1.80
C SER A 6 -3.09 -8.27 0.93
N ILE A 7 -2.86 -6.99 1.23
CA ILE A 7 -3.46 -5.86 0.51
C ILE A 7 -2.43 -5.35 -0.49
N VAL A 8 -2.80 -5.21 -1.76
CA VAL A 8 -1.88 -4.67 -2.76
C VAL A 8 -1.92 -3.13 -2.79
N ALA A 9 -0.74 -2.49 -2.76
CA ALA A 9 -0.60 -1.11 -3.22
C ALA A 9 -0.46 -1.16 -4.75
N ILE A 10 -1.59 -1.11 -5.47
CA ILE A 10 -1.62 -1.37 -6.91
C ILE A 10 -0.92 -0.26 -7.70
N VAL A 11 -0.21 -0.61 -8.75
CA VAL A 11 0.35 0.37 -9.70
C VAL A 11 -0.77 1.05 -10.49
N THR A 12 -0.50 2.23 -11.04
CA THR A 12 -1.34 2.88 -12.04
C THR A 12 -0.77 2.57 -13.43
N PRO A 13 -1.41 1.70 -14.23
CA PRO A 13 -0.99 1.45 -15.59
C PRO A 13 -1.13 2.70 -16.45
N MET A 14 -0.13 2.94 -17.29
CA MET A 14 -0.07 4.09 -18.19
C MET A 14 0.46 3.66 -19.55
N PHE A 15 0.08 4.40 -20.59
CA PHE A 15 0.69 4.31 -21.89
C PHE A 15 2.08 5.03 -21.90
N PRO A 16 2.93 4.82 -22.91
CA PRO A 16 4.25 5.45 -22.97
C PRO A 16 4.22 6.99 -22.95
N ASP A 17 3.11 7.59 -23.38
CA ASP A 17 2.90 9.05 -23.34
C ASP A 17 2.45 9.55 -21.95
N GLY A 18 2.31 8.66 -20.97
CA GLY A 18 1.89 8.97 -19.61
C GLY A 18 0.37 9.05 -19.42
N SER A 19 -0.44 8.84 -20.45
CA SER A 19 -1.91 8.73 -20.30
C SER A 19 -2.30 7.45 -19.57
N LEU A 20 -3.44 7.45 -18.86
CA LEU A 20 -3.90 6.32 -18.05
C LEU A 20 -4.36 5.15 -18.94
N ASP A 21 -3.89 3.94 -18.66
CA ASP A 21 -4.38 2.70 -19.29
C ASP A 21 -5.43 2.03 -18.38
N ILE A 22 -6.66 2.49 -18.48
CA ILE A 22 -7.79 1.99 -17.68
C ILE A 22 -8.10 0.52 -17.98
N GLN A 23 -7.88 0.08 -19.23
CA GLN A 23 -8.11 -1.33 -19.59
C GLN A 23 -7.09 -2.24 -18.88
N ALA A 24 -5.83 -1.87 -18.85
CA ALA A 24 -4.83 -2.61 -18.09
C ALA A 24 -5.10 -2.56 -16.58
N LEU A 25 -5.59 -1.44 -16.04
CA LEU A 25 -6.02 -1.36 -14.64
C LEU A 25 -7.13 -2.37 -14.31
N HIS A 26 -8.16 -2.49 -15.16
CA HIS A 26 -9.21 -3.50 -15.00
C HIS A 26 -8.63 -4.92 -15.01
N GLY A 27 -7.72 -5.20 -15.95
CA GLY A 27 -7.02 -6.49 -16.02
C GLY A 27 -6.23 -6.81 -14.76
N LEU A 28 -5.51 -5.82 -14.22
CA LEU A 28 -4.78 -5.99 -12.95
C LEU A 28 -5.72 -6.23 -11.77
N ILE A 29 -6.84 -5.51 -11.69
CA ILE A 29 -7.84 -5.71 -10.62
C ILE A 29 -8.37 -7.14 -10.66
N ASP A 30 -8.74 -7.63 -11.85
CA ASP A 30 -9.25 -9.00 -12.00
C ASP A 30 -8.15 -10.04 -11.70
N PHE A 31 -6.91 -9.81 -12.14
CA PHE A 31 -5.75 -10.63 -11.76
C PHE A 31 -5.61 -10.73 -10.24
N HIS A 32 -5.63 -9.61 -9.52
CA HIS A 32 -5.55 -9.59 -8.06
C HIS A 32 -6.68 -10.35 -7.38
N ILE A 33 -7.92 -10.14 -7.82
CA ILE A 33 -9.09 -10.81 -7.24
C ILE A 33 -9.02 -12.32 -7.46
N ASN A 34 -8.64 -12.76 -8.68
CA ASN A 34 -8.54 -14.17 -9.03
C ASN A 34 -7.41 -14.88 -8.25
N GLU A 35 -6.33 -14.17 -7.92
CA GLU A 35 -5.19 -14.69 -7.16
C GLU A 35 -5.37 -14.54 -5.62
N GLY A 36 -6.52 -14.08 -5.14
CA GLY A 36 -6.89 -14.07 -3.73
C GLY A 36 -6.42 -12.85 -2.93
N THR A 37 -6.03 -11.75 -3.57
CA THR A 37 -5.69 -10.50 -2.87
C THR A 37 -6.83 -10.06 -1.95
N ASP A 38 -6.51 -9.70 -0.70
CA ASP A 38 -7.51 -9.39 0.35
C ASP A 38 -8.03 -7.92 0.29
N GLY A 39 -7.41 -7.07 -0.50
CA GLY A 39 -7.83 -5.67 -0.69
C GLY A 39 -6.89 -4.91 -1.62
N ILE A 40 -7.37 -3.80 -2.16
CA ILE A 40 -6.61 -2.95 -3.09
C ILE A 40 -6.47 -1.55 -2.51
N VAL A 41 -5.23 -1.02 -2.44
CA VAL A 41 -4.97 0.40 -2.26
C VAL A 41 -4.76 1.02 -3.64
N ILE A 42 -5.70 1.86 -4.08
CA ILE A 42 -5.61 2.64 -5.32
C ILE A 42 -5.01 4.03 -5.06
N VAL A 43 -4.25 4.55 -5.99
CA VAL A 43 -3.57 5.87 -5.96
C VAL A 43 -2.79 6.14 -4.68
N GLY A 44 -2.13 5.08 -4.16
CA GLY A 44 -1.08 5.21 -3.14
C GLY A 44 0.27 5.63 -3.77
N THR A 45 1.36 5.53 -3.00
CA THR A 45 2.72 5.81 -3.50
C THR A 45 3.07 4.97 -4.73
N THR A 46 2.78 3.67 -4.70
CA THR A 46 3.01 2.75 -5.83
C THR A 46 2.13 3.09 -7.03
N GLY A 47 0.98 3.69 -6.82
CA GLY A 47 0.08 4.20 -7.85
C GLY A 47 0.46 5.57 -8.40
N GLU A 48 1.67 6.08 -8.12
CA GLU A 48 2.19 7.36 -8.63
C GLU A 48 1.32 8.58 -8.22
N SER A 49 0.69 8.54 -7.03
CA SER A 49 -0.17 9.61 -6.52
C SER A 49 0.39 11.05 -6.73
N PRO A 50 1.70 11.33 -6.56
CA PRO A 50 2.25 12.69 -6.74
C PRO A 50 2.17 13.24 -8.17
N THR A 51 2.05 12.38 -9.19
CA THR A 51 2.03 12.77 -10.61
C THR A 51 0.67 12.54 -11.29
N VAL A 52 -0.29 12.04 -10.53
CA VAL A 52 -1.69 11.92 -10.93
C VAL A 52 -2.43 13.17 -10.47
N ASN A 53 -3.01 13.93 -11.40
CA ASN A 53 -3.77 15.14 -11.05
C ASN A 53 -5.11 14.80 -10.35
N CYS A 54 -5.77 15.78 -9.74
CA CYS A 54 -6.99 15.55 -8.96
C CYS A 54 -8.12 14.89 -9.75
N GLU A 55 -8.29 15.22 -11.02
CA GLU A 55 -9.33 14.64 -11.88
C GLU A 55 -9.03 13.17 -12.16
N GLU A 56 -7.81 12.86 -12.56
CA GLU A 56 -7.32 11.49 -12.75
C GLU A 56 -7.38 10.68 -11.46
N HIS A 57 -7.04 11.28 -10.31
CA HIS A 57 -7.12 10.67 -9.01
C HIS A 57 -8.55 10.19 -8.69
N CYS A 58 -9.51 11.07 -8.85
CA CYS A 58 -10.93 10.75 -8.68
C CYS A 58 -11.40 9.69 -9.68
N HIS A 59 -10.98 9.81 -10.94
CA HIS A 59 -11.33 8.85 -11.99
C HIS A 59 -10.79 7.44 -11.71
N LEU A 60 -9.54 7.32 -11.23
CA LEU A 60 -8.94 6.03 -10.82
C LEU A 60 -9.68 5.39 -9.65
N ILE A 61 -10.07 6.18 -8.64
CA ILE A 61 -10.84 5.67 -7.50
C ILE A 61 -12.21 5.18 -7.98
N GLU A 62 -12.95 6.00 -8.73
CA GLU A 62 -14.28 5.67 -9.23
C GLU A 62 -14.26 4.40 -10.09
N THR A 63 -13.34 4.34 -11.04
CA THR A 63 -13.15 3.21 -11.94
C THR A 63 -12.83 1.94 -11.16
N THR A 64 -11.91 2.01 -10.19
CA THR A 64 -11.55 0.87 -9.35
C THR A 64 -12.73 0.38 -8.51
N VAL A 65 -13.44 1.28 -7.82
CA VAL A 65 -14.62 0.93 -7.00
C VAL A 65 -15.69 0.26 -7.85
N LYS A 66 -15.99 0.81 -9.03
CA LYS A 66 -16.99 0.23 -9.96
C LYS A 66 -16.56 -1.14 -10.46
N HIS A 67 -15.29 -1.31 -10.86
CA HIS A 67 -14.81 -2.56 -11.42
C HIS A 67 -14.66 -3.65 -10.36
N VAL A 68 -14.15 -3.32 -9.18
CA VAL A 68 -14.08 -4.25 -8.03
C VAL A 68 -15.48 -4.70 -7.61
N ASN A 69 -16.48 -3.84 -7.69
CA ASN A 69 -17.88 -4.14 -7.41
C ASN A 69 -18.08 -4.93 -6.09
N LYS A 70 -17.47 -4.45 -5.01
CA LYS A 70 -17.53 -5.02 -3.65
C LYS A 70 -17.01 -6.45 -3.50
N ARG A 71 -16.28 -6.99 -4.48
CA ARG A 71 -15.64 -8.32 -4.38
C ARG A 71 -14.56 -8.36 -3.31
N ILE A 72 -13.81 -7.28 -3.16
CA ILE A 72 -12.81 -7.05 -2.11
C ILE A 72 -12.81 -5.56 -1.71
N PRO A 73 -12.27 -5.18 -0.55
CA PRO A 73 -12.18 -3.79 -0.14
C PRO A 73 -11.32 -2.92 -1.05
N VAL A 74 -11.77 -1.69 -1.33
CA VAL A 74 -11.01 -0.65 -2.02
C VAL A 74 -10.65 0.46 -1.04
N ILE A 75 -9.35 0.69 -0.89
CA ILE A 75 -8.76 1.71 -0.01
C ILE A 75 -8.18 2.80 -0.90
N ALA A 76 -8.63 4.03 -0.78
CA ALA A 76 -8.11 5.14 -1.56
C ALA A 76 -6.94 5.83 -0.86
N GLY A 77 -5.82 6.06 -1.57
CA GLY A 77 -4.74 6.91 -1.08
C GLY A 77 -5.17 8.39 -1.13
N THR A 78 -5.36 9.03 0.02
CA THR A 78 -5.87 10.41 0.10
C THR A 78 -5.03 11.33 0.98
N GLY A 79 -3.85 10.83 1.45
CA GLY A 79 -2.93 11.65 2.22
C GLY A 79 -2.25 12.73 1.38
N ALA A 80 -2.12 13.92 1.96
CA ALA A 80 -1.43 15.07 1.37
C ALA A 80 -0.65 15.83 2.45
N ASN A 81 0.28 16.70 2.05
CA ASN A 81 1.00 17.57 3.00
C ASN A 81 0.21 18.83 3.37
N SER A 82 -0.89 19.10 2.69
CA SER A 82 -1.91 20.07 3.06
C SER A 82 -3.08 19.37 3.74
N THR A 83 -3.44 19.79 4.96
CA THR A 83 -4.59 19.22 5.68
C THR A 83 -5.90 19.41 4.91
N GLN A 84 -6.08 20.56 4.27
CA GLN A 84 -7.28 20.84 3.49
C GLN A 84 -7.38 19.92 2.27
N GLU A 85 -6.30 19.71 1.54
CA GLU A 85 -6.24 18.82 0.40
C GLU A 85 -6.54 17.37 0.80
N ALA A 86 -5.96 16.90 1.93
CA ALA A 86 -6.27 15.58 2.47
C ALA A 86 -7.76 15.41 2.83
N ILE A 87 -8.41 16.46 3.38
CA ILE A 87 -9.84 16.47 3.64
C ILE A 87 -10.64 16.36 2.33
N ASP A 88 -10.30 17.18 1.34
CA ASP A 88 -11.03 17.24 0.07
C ASP A 88 -10.93 15.92 -0.70
N LEU A 89 -9.71 15.35 -0.82
CA LEU A 89 -9.49 14.04 -1.42
C LEU A 89 -10.24 12.92 -0.66
N THR A 90 -10.24 12.97 0.67
CA THR A 90 -10.95 11.97 1.50
C THR A 90 -12.47 12.08 1.34
N LYS A 91 -13.01 13.29 1.21
CA LYS A 91 -14.44 13.53 0.91
C LYS A 91 -14.83 12.93 -0.45
N GLU A 92 -13.99 13.18 -1.47
CA GLU A 92 -14.23 12.62 -2.80
C GLU A 92 -14.13 11.10 -2.81
N ALA A 93 -13.12 10.51 -2.18
CA ALA A 93 -12.99 9.06 -2.08
C ALA A 93 -14.23 8.42 -1.43
N LYS A 94 -14.75 9.03 -0.36
CA LYS A 94 -16.00 8.60 0.28
C LYS A 94 -17.19 8.71 -0.68
N ARG A 95 -17.32 9.83 -1.40
CA ARG A 95 -18.41 10.06 -2.37
C ARG A 95 -18.38 9.02 -3.50
N LEU A 96 -17.18 8.64 -3.94
CA LEU A 96 -16.95 7.67 -5.00
C LEU A 96 -17.11 6.20 -4.55
N GLY A 97 -17.30 5.97 -3.25
CA GLY A 97 -17.64 4.66 -2.70
C GLY A 97 -16.45 3.82 -2.25
N ALA A 98 -15.28 4.43 -1.99
CA ALA A 98 -14.17 3.73 -1.34
C ALA A 98 -14.59 3.23 0.06
N ASP A 99 -14.07 2.07 0.46
CA ASP A 99 -14.38 1.45 1.76
C ASP A 99 -13.57 2.08 2.90
N ALA A 100 -12.36 2.56 2.61
CA ALA A 100 -11.47 3.26 3.53
C ALA A 100 -10.50 4.19 2.79
N CYS A 101 -9.76 5.00 3.56
CA CYS A 101 -8.70 5.85 3.03
C CYS A 101 -7.35 5.54 3.69
N LEU A 102 -6.26 5.59 2.92
CA LEU A 102 -4.88 5.50 3.38
C LEU A 102 -4.26 6.90 3.35
N LEU A 103 -3.89 7.42 4.52
CA LEU A 103 -3.36 8.77 4.68
C LEU A 103 -1.89 8.75 5.06
N VAL A 104 -1.00 9.07 4.11
CA VAL A 104 0.43 9.24 4.39
C VAL A 104 0.66 10.45 5.28
N THR A 105 1.66 10.36 6.18
CA THR A 105 2.11 11.52 6.95
C THR A 105 2.50 12.67 6.01
N PRO A 106 2.19 13.94 6.37
CA PRO A 106 2.60 15.09 5.57
C PRO A 106 4.10 15.06 5.27
N TYR A 107 4.43 15.10 3.99
CA TYR A 107 5.78 15.07 3.47
C TYR A 107 6.30 16.49 3.19
N TYR A 108 7.61 16.68 3.15
CA TYR A 108 8.30 17.92 2.82
C TYR A 108 8.22 18.99 3.94
N ASN A 109 7.03 19.37 4.44
CA ASN A 109 6.83 20.39 5.48
C ASN A 109 7.09 19.89 6.91
N LYS A 110 7.32 18.58 7.12
CA LYS A 110 7.82 17.94 8.35
C LYS A 110 7.14 18.41 9.65
N PRO A 111 5.84 18.23 9.81
CA PRO A 111 5.14 18.61 11.02
C PRO A 111 5.68 17.86 12.25
N ASN A 112 5.66 18.52 13.42
CA ASN A 112 5.92 17.85 14.69
C ASN A 112 4.75 16.96 15.14
N GLN A 113 4.89 16.23 16.24
CA GLN A 113 3.87 15.28 16.72
C GLN A 113 2.51 15.94 17.01
N THR A 114 2.50 17.17 17.49
CA THR A 114 1.27 17.94 17.71
C THR A 114 0.59 18.25 16.38
N GLY A 115 1.35 18.70 15.39
CA GLY A 115 0.85 18.96 14.04
C GLY A 115 0.31 17.70 13.37
N LEU A 116 1.02 16.55 13.47
CA LEU A 116 0.55 15.26 12.99
C LEU A 116 -0.76 14.84 13.65
N PHE A 117 -0.86 14.96 14.99
CA PHE A 117 -2.09 14.66 15.70
C PHE A 117 -3.26 15.53 15.23
N GLN A 118 -3.04 16.84 15.12
CA GLN A 118 -4.07 17.78 14.66
C GLN A 118 -4.49 17.51 13.20
N HIS A 119 -3.52 17.24 12.32
CA HIS A 119 -3.77 16.91 10.91
C HIS A 119 -4.71 15.71 10.77
N PHE A 120 -4.33 14.55 11.31
CA PHE A 120 -5.13 13.34 11.19
C PHE A 120 -6.47 13.45 11.93
N SER A 121 -6.49 14.06 13.12
CA SER A 121 -7.74 14.30 13.86
C SER A 121 -8.69 15.19 13.06
N LYS A 122 -8.19 16.23 12.39
CA LYS A 122 -9.01 17.14 11.58
C LYS A 122 -9.62 16.39 10.40
N VAL A 123 -8.84 15.60 9.67
CA VAL A 123 -9.37 14.79 8.55
C VAL A 123 -10.43 13.81 9.04
N ALA A 124 -10.16 13.10 10.14
CA ALA A 124 -11.08 12.11 10.70
C ALA A 124 -12.41 12.72 11.17
N ASN A 125 -12.37 13.90 11.79
CA ASN A 125 -13.56 14.60 12.26
C ASN A 125 -14.41 15.19 11.12
N GLU A 126 -13.77 15.61 10.01
CA GLU A 126 -14.46 16.19 8.86
C GLU A 126 -15.09 15.11 7.95
N VAL A 127 -14.52 13.90 7.91
CA VAL A 127 -14.94 12.88 6.96
C VAL A 127 -15.17 11.54 7.66
N ALA A 128 -16.44 11.16 7.77
CA ALA A 128 -16.86 9.89 8.37
C ALA A 128 -16.65 8.71 7.40
N ILE A 129 -15.39 8.31 7.20
CA ILE A 129 -14.93 7.11 6.50
C ILE A 129 -13.79 6.50 7.31
N ASP A 130 -13.59 5.20 7.26
CA ASP A 130 -12.47 4.55 7.92
C ASP A 130 -11.14 5.01 7.33
N GLN A 131 -10.18 5.32 8.20
CA GLN A 131 -8.90 5.88 7.83
C GLN A 131 -7.76 5.05 8.39
N ILE A 132 -6.77 4.77 7.57
CA ILE A 132 -5.54 4.06 7.91
C ILE A 132 -4.40 5.08 7.86
N LEU A 133 -3.72 5.28 8.98
CA LEU A 133 -2.52 6.10 9.03
C LEU A 133 -1.41 5.44 8.23
N TYR A 134 -0.58 6.21 7.54
CA TYR A 134 0.57 5.67 6.82
C TYR A 134 1.84 6.41 7.19
N ASN A 135 2.75 5.69 7.83
CA ASN A 135 4.05 6.18 8.28
C ASN A 135 5.18 5.61 7.42
N VAL A 136 5.90 6.49 6.71
CA VAL A 136 7.03 6.14 5.83
C VAL A 136 8.12 7.21 5.91
N PRO A 137 8.87 7.30 7.02
CA PRO A 137 9.81 8.39 7.29
C PRO A 137 10.89 8.57 6.22
N SER A 138 11.31 7.48 5.55
CA SER A 138 12.29 7.51 4.46
C SER A 138 11.83 8.33 3.26
N ARG A 139 10.52 8.47 3.04
CA ARG A 139 9.93 9.26 1.95
C ARG A 139 9.45 10.63 2.39
N THR A 140 8.88 10.71 3.59
CA THR A 140 8.21 11.93 4.05
C THR A 140 9.14 12.89 4.79
N GLY A 141 10.24 12.39 5.35
CA GLY A 141 11.13 13.16 6.22
C GLY A 141 10.52 13.48 7.59
N CYS A 142 9.37 12.92 7.93
CA CYS A 142 8.79 13.00 9.28
C CYS A 142 8.34 11.60 9.74
N ASP A 143 8.34 11.39 11.05
CA ASP A 143 8.01 10.11 11.68
C ASP A 143 6.81 10.25 12.62
N LEU A 144 5.78 9.47 12.43
CA LEU A 144 4.60 9.39 13.29
C LEU A 144 4.89 8.43 14.45
N LYS A 145 5.27 8.97 15.61
CA LYS A 145 5.66 8.17 16.78
C LYS A 145 4.49 7.39 17.39
N ASN A 146 4.79 6.24 17.99
CA ASN A 146 3.81 5.34 18.60
C ASN A 146 2.87 6.04 19.57
N ASP A 147 3.37 6.95 20.41
CA ASP A 147 2.51 7.71 21.35
C ASP A 147 1.47 8.58 20.64
N THR A 148 1.80 9.10 19.47
CA THR A 148 0.85 9.87 18.64
C THR A 148 -0.17 8.93 18.00
N VAL A 149 0.25 7.77 17.50
CA VAL A 149 -0.66 6.72 16.99
C VAL A 149 -1.65 6.29 18.06
N LEU A 150 -1.19 6.06 19.30
CA LEU A 150 -2.05 5.69 20.44
C LEU A 150 -3.09 6.76 20.80
N LYS A 151 -2.75 8.04 20.63
CA LYS A 151 -3.73 9.13 20.80
C LYS A 151 -4.76 9.11 19.67
N LEU A 152 -4.31 8.93 18.43
CA LEU A 152 -5.16 8.89 17.24
C LEU A 152 -6.07 7.67 17.22
N SER A 153 -5.65 6.51 17.75
CA SER A 153 -6.45 5.30 17.80
C SER A 153 -7.71 5.40 18.67
N LYS A 154 -7.86 6.48 19.45
CA LYS A 154 -9.06 6.80 20.21
C LYS A 154 -10.16 7.44 19.34
N ILE A 155 -9.83 7.85 18.12
CA ILE A 155 -10.79 8.40 17.17
C ILE A 155 -11.41 7.23 16.40
N THR A 156 -12.72 7.08 16.47
CA THR A 156 -13.47 5.88 16.07
C THR A 156 -13.21 5.44 14.64
N ASN A 157 -13.04 6.37 13.70
CA ASN A 157 -12.82 6.07 12.29
C ASN A 157 -11.32 6.09 11.88
N ILE A 158 -10.40 6.15 12.84
CA ILE A 158 -8.98 5.82 12.59
C ILE A 158 -8.80 4.36 13.01
N VAL A 159 -8.77 3.46 12.04
CA VAL A 159 -8.93 2.01 12.25
C VAL A 159 -7.62 1.21 12.15
N GLY A 160 -6.54 1.85 11.75
CA GLY A 160 -5.25 1.15 11.59
C GLY A 160 -4.10 2.06 11.24
N ILE A 161 -2.94 1.43 11.17
CA ILE A 161 -1.70 2.02 10.66
C ILE A 161 -1.00 1.07 9.70
N LYS A 162 -0.52 1.61 8.56
CA LYS A 162 0.52 1.02 7.73
C LYS A 162 1.86 1.58 8.20
N ASP A 163 2.68 0.76 8.84
CA ASP A 163 4.04 1.14 9.23
C ASP A 163 5.06 0.59 8.23
N ALA A 164 5.70 1.49 7.49
CA ALA A 164 6.72 1.19 6.51
C ALA A 164 8.14 1.54 6.99
N THR A 165 8.39 1.48 8.30
CA THR A 165 9.72 1.69 8.87
C THR A 165 10.61 0.45 8.81
N GLY A 166 10.01 -0.74 8.72
CA GLY A 166 10.74 -2.01 8.87
C GLY A 166 11.21 -2.31 10.31
N ASP A 167 10.91 -1.42 11.26
CA ASP A 167 11.31 -1.56 12.67
C ASP A 167 10.32 -2.46 13.43
N LEU A 168 10.70 -3.72 13.60
CA LEU A 168 9.90 -4.71 14.34
C LEU A 168 9.71 -4.33 15.82
N THR A 169 10.70 -3.71 16.46
CA THR A 169 10.57 -3.26 17.86
C THR A 169 9.43 -2.26 18.00
N ARG A 170 9.36 -1.32 17.07
CA ARG A 170 8.28 -0.34 16.95
C ARG A 170 6.94 -1.01 16.70
N GLY A 171 6.90 -1.97 15.76
CA GLY A 171 5.70 -2.71 15.43
C GLY A 171 5.14 -3.51 16.62
N ILE A 172 6.01 -4.18 17.38
CA ILE A 172 5.65 -4.93 18.59
C ILE A 172 5.07 -3.98 19.66
N ASP A 173 5.71 -2.82 19.88
CA ASP A 173 5.19 -1.81 20.83
C ASP A 173 3.79 -1.32 20.44
N LEU A 174 3.55 -1.08 19.15
CA LEU A 174 2.22 -0.73 18.63
C LEU A 174 1.21 -1.84 18.90
N ILE A 175 1.51 -3.09 18.52
CA ILE A 175 0.62 -4.23 18.70
C ILE A 175 0.27 -4.43 20.19
N LYS A 176 1.27 -4.30 21.08
CA LYS A 176 1.08 -4.45 22.53
C LYS A 176 0.15 -3.39 23.13
N ARG A 177 0.22 -2.14 22.63
CA ARG A 177 -0.41 -0.97 23.27
C ARG A 177 -1.75 -0.57 22.63
N LEU A 178 -1.97 -0.96 21.38
CA LEU A 178 -3.19 -0.62 20.64
C LEU A 178 -4.33 -1.59 20.95
N PRO A 179 -5.59 -1.15 20.85
CA PRO A 179 -6.73 -2.04 21.06
C PRO A 179 -6.79 -3.11 19.96
N PRO A 180 -7.31 -4.33 20.25
CA PRO A 180 -7.30 -5.47 19.32
C PRO A 180 -8.00 -5.22 17.97
N HIS A 181 -8.93 -4.27 17.91
CA HIS A 181 -9.65 -3.90 16.69
C HIS A 181 -8.87 -2.92 15.81
N PHE A 182 -7.79 -2.31 16.31
CA PHE A 182 -6.94 -1.43 15.53
C PHE A 182 -5.90 -2.24 14.76
N SER A 183 -5.86 -2.08 13.45
CA SER A 183 -4.98 -2.87 12.59
C SER A 183 -3.59 -2.28 12.50
N VAL A 184 -2.58 -3.07 12.88
CA VAL A 184 -1.17 -2.78 12.58
C VAL A 184 -0.77 -3.59 11.37
N LEU A 185 -0.52 -2.90 10.24
CA LEU A 185 -0.16 -3.48 8.95
C LEU A 185 1.28 -3.13 8.62
N SER A 186 2.03 -4.09 8.09
CA SER A 186 3.34 -3.78 7.53
C SER A 186 3.20 -2.97 6.24
N GLY A 187 4.09 -2.01 6.06
CA GLY A 187 4.31 -1.33 4.77
C GLY A 187 5.66 -1.70 4.16
N ASP A 188 6.37 -2.65 4.76
CA ASP A 188 7.68 -3.16 4.35
C ASP A 188 7.59 -4.67 4.11
N ASP A 189 7.73 -5.08 2.85
CA ASP A 189 7.54 -6.47 2.44
C ASP A 189 8.56 -7.42 3.09
N ALA A 190 9.81 -6.98 3.25
CA ALA A 190 10.89 -7.82 3.77
C ALA A 190 10.68 -8.23 5.25
N THR A 191 10.02 -7.40 6.04
CA THR A 191 9.73 -7.65 7.46
C THR A 191 8.28 -8.04 7.73
N ALA A 192 7.43 -8.09 6.69
CA ALA A 192 5.99 -8.29 6.82
C ALA A 192 5.63 -9.61 7.53
N LEU A 193 6.24 -10.73 7.14
CA LEU A 193 6.01 -12.03 7.79
C LEU A 193 6.33 -11.95 9.28
N SER A 194 7.49 -11.38 9.64
CA SER A 194 7.91 -11.27 11.04
C SER A 194 6.89 -10.45 11.85
N LEU A 195 6.41 -9.33 11.33
CA LEU A 195 5.38 -8.53 11.99
C LEU A 195 4.07 -9.29 12.15
N MET A 196 3.63 -10.04 11.13
CA MET A 196 2.40 -10.85 11.19
C MET A 196 2.51 -11.97 12.23
N LEU A 197 3.64 -12.67 12.31
CA LEU A 197 3.89 -13.68 13.35
C LEU A 197 3.84 -13.12 14.77
N LEU A 198 4.16 -11.84 14.93
CA LEU A 198 4.11 -11.10 16.19
C LEU A 198 2.76 -10.45 16.50
N GLY A 199 1.74 -10.66 15.64
CA GLY A 199 0.37 -10.19 15.84
C GLY A 199 -0.09 -9.06 14.92
N GLY A 200 0.73 -8.66 13.96
CA GLY A 200 0.32 -7.77 12.86
C GLY A 200 -0.83 -8.36 12.06
N LYS A 201 -1.68 -7.52 11.51
CA LYS A 201 -2.91 -7.93 10.82
C LYS A 201 -2.74 -8.19 9.32
N GLY A 202 -1.54 -7.95 8.77
CA GLY A 202 -1.27 -8.13 7.35
C GLY A 202 -0.23 -7.15 6.82
N VAL A 203 -0.26 -6.95 5.53
CA VAL A 203 0.68 -6.09 4.79
C VAL A 203 -0.03 -5.30 3.70
N ILE A 204 0.38 -4.04 3.49
CA ILE A 204 0.06 -3.29 2.27
C ILE A 204 1.32 -3.28 1.40
N SER A 205 1.34 -4.16 0.42
CA SER A 205 2.52 -4.71 -0.24
C SER A 205 2.79 -4.09 -1.62
N VAL A 206 4.05 -3.99 -1.98
CA VAL A 206 4.54 -3.77 -3.35
C VAL A 206 4.72 -5.12 -4.06
N THR A 207 5.31 -6.11 -3.38
CA THR A 207 5.53 -7.45 -3.94
C THR A 207 4.24 -8.12 -4.39
N ALA A 208 3.12 -7.84 -3.73
CA ALA A 208 1.80 -8.37 -4.13
C ALA A 208 1.40 -7.99 -5.55
N ASN A 209 1.91 -6.91 -6.14
CA ASN A 209 1.65 -6.59 -7.55
C ASN A 209 2.14 -7.70 -8.49
N VAL A 210 3.27 -8.32 -8.18
CA VAL A 210 3.94 -9.33 -9.01
C VAL A 210 3.58 -10.76 -8.59
N ALA A 211 3.39 -10.98 -7.29
CA ALA A 211 3.16 -12.30 -6.70
C ALA A 211 1.94 -12.31 -5.75
N PRO A 212 0.72 -11.93 -6.21
CA PRO A 212 -0.45 -11.78 -5.34
C PRO A 212 -0.82 -13.07 -4.62
N LYS A 213 -0.82 -14.20 -5.32
CA LYS A 213 -1.15 -15.52 -4.77
C LYS A 213 -0.25 -15.92 -3.61
N LEU A 214 1.07 -15.86 -3.82
CA LEU A 214 2.04 -16.22 -2.78
C LEU A 214 1.95 -15.30 -1.56
N MET A 215 1.73 -14.00 -1.78
CA MET A 215 1.53 -13.05 -0.68
C MET A 215 0.25 -13.34 0.12
N HIS A 216 -0.85 -13.70 -0.56
CA HIS A 216 -2.07 -14.14 0.10
C HIS A 216 -1.87 -15.46 0.84
N GLU A 217 -1.25 -16.46 0.22
CA GLU A 217 -0.98 -17.77 0.83
C GLU A 217 -0.07 -17.63 2.07
N MET A 218 0.95 -16.77 2.02
CA MET A 218 1.79 -16.47 3.17
C MET A 218 0.97 -15.94 4.35
N TYR A 219 0.09 -14.98 4.12
CA TYR A 219 -0.82 -14.47 5.14
C TYR A 219 -1.76 -15.55 5.66
N ALA A 220 -2.40 -16.30 4.77
CA ALA A 220 -3.32 -17.39 5.13
C ALA A 220 -2.63 -18.47 6.00
N CYS A 221 -1.38 -18.81 5.69
CA CYS A 221 -0.58 -19.74 6.49
C CYS A 221 -0.33 -19.20 7.92
N VAL A 222 -0.05 -17.90 8.09
CA VAL A 222 0.09 -17.30 9.42
C VAL A 222 -1.20 -17.41 10.21
N ILE A 223 -2.34 -17.09 9.60
CA ILE A 223 -3.67 -17.19 10.26
C ILE A 223 -3.99 -18.64 10.63
N ALA A 224 -3.63 -19.59 9.77
CA ALA A 224 -3.79 -21.02 10.02
C ALA A 224 -2.74 -21.62 10.97
N LYS A 225 -1.79 -20.81 11.50
CA LYS A 225 -0.65 -21.22 12.34
C LYS A 225 0.28 -22.24 11.67
N GLN A 226 0.35 -22.23 10.34
CA GLN A 226 1.26 -23.03 9.51
C GLN A 226 2.56 -22.23 9.28
N ASN A 227 3.27 -21.94 10.37
CA ASN A 227 4.39 -20.99 10.34
C ASN A 227 5.56 -21.47 9.45
N GLU A 228 5.86 -22.77 9.42
CA GLU A 228 6.91 -23.33 8.58
C GLU A 228 6.63 -23.05 7.10
N LYS A 229 5.41 -23.30 6.65
CA LYS A 229 4.99 -23.03 5.27
C LYS A 229 5.00 -21.53 4.96
N ALA A 230 4.59 -20.68 5.91
CA ALA A 230 4.68 -19.22 5.74
C ALA A 230 6.14 -18.77 5.57
N ILE A 231 7.09 -19.37 6.32
CA ILE A 231 8.51 -19.09 6.20
C ILE A 231 9.07 -19.55 4.84
N GLU A 232 8.68 -20.72 4.35
CA GLU A 232 9.08 -21.22 3.02
C GLU A 232 8.62 -20.27 1.91
N ILE A 233 7.36 -19.82 1.93
CA ILE A 233 6.83 -18.85 0.97
C ILE A 233 7.58 -17.52 1.05
N ASN A 234 7.86 -17.03 2.26
CA ASN A 234 8.62 -15.79 2.45
C ASN A 234 10.05 -15.90 1.90
N GLN A 235 10.70 -17.05 2.09
CA GLN A 235 12.03 -17.29 1.52
C GLN A 235 12.00 -17.29 -0.01
N GLN A 236 10.99 -17.91 -0.61
CA GLN A 236 10.76 -17.87 -2.06
C GLN A 236 10.55 -16.45 -2.60
N LEU A 237 9.87 -15.59 -1.83
CA LEU A 237 9.57 -14.19 -2.19
C LEU A 237 10.68 -13.21 -1.85
N PHE A 238 11.69 -13.60 -1.03
CA PHE A 238 12.60 -12.65 -0.39
C PHE A 238 13.39 -11.79 -1.38
N SER A 239 13.84 -12.38 -2.48
CA SER A 239 14.52 -11.64 -3.55
C SER A 239 13.61 -10.58 -4.20
N LEU A 240 12.31 -10.84 -4.33
CA LEU A 240 11.35 -9.82 -4.78
C LEU A 240 11.15 -8.73 -3.74
N HIS A 241 11.00 -9.09 -2.46
CA HIS A 241 10.82 -8.11 -1.36
C HIS A 241 11.94 -7.07 -1.33
N THR A 242 13.17 -7.46 -1.64
CA THR A 242 14.34 -6.57 -1.63
C THR A 242 14.56 -5.89 -2.97
N ASN A 243 14.49 -6.64 -4.06
CA ASN A 243 14.92 -6.12 -5.38
C ASN A 243 13.86 -5.20 -6.03
N LEU A 244 12.60 -5.26 -5.64
CA LEU A 244 11.58 -4.29 -6.09
C LEU A 244 11.79 -2.88 -5.51
N PHE A 245 12.86 -2.68 -4.73
CA PHE A 245 13.26 -1.39 -4.16
C PHE A 245 14.70 -0.98 -4.54
N LEU A 246 15.31 -1.62 -5.55
CA LEU A 246 16.64 -1.23 -6.06
C LEU A 246 16.66 0.19 -6.61
N GLU A 247 15.57 0.64 -7.18
CA GLU A 247 15.28 2.04 -7.46
C GLU A 247 13.97 2.45 -6.78
N ALA A 248 13.65 3.73 -6.84
CA ALA A 248 12.45 4.25 -6.20
C ALA A 248 11.18 3.51 -6.67
N ASN A 249 10.44 2.88 -5.74
CA ASN A 249 9.12 2.34 -6.03
C ASN A 249 8.21 3.47 -6.59
N PRO A 250 7.51 3.27 -7.75
CA PRO A 250 7.17 1.99 -8.39
C PRO A 250 8.04 1.59 -9.59
N ILE A 251 9.22 2.14 -9.79
CA ILE A 251 10.04 1.87 -11.00
C ILE A 251 10.26 0.35 -11.19
N PRO A 252 10.84 -0.42 -10.24
CA PRO A 252 11.10 -1.84 -10.47
C PRO A 252 9.83 -2.67 -10.60
N VAL A 253 8.79 -2.39 -9.83
CA VAL A 253 7.54 -3.18 -9.88
C VAL A 253 6.77 -2.96 -11.19
N LYS A 254 6.78 -1.75 -11.75
CA LYS A 254 6.18 -1.49 -13.08
C LYS A 254 6.96 -2.21 -14.19
N TRP A 255 8.28 -2.21 -14.10
CA TRP A 255 9.10 -2.97 -15.02
C TRP A 255 8.84 -4.49 -14.96
N ALA A 256 8.67 -5.04 -13.76
CA ALA A 256 8.32 -6.44 -13.58
C ALA A 256 6.95 -6.77 -14.20
N LEU A 257 5.93 -5.97 -13.95
CA LEU A 257 4.59 -6.13 -14.54
C LEU A 257 4.58 -5.97 -16.06
N LYS A 258 5.39 -5.05 -16.62
CA LYS A 258 5.63 -4.96 -18.07
C LYS A 258 6.23 -6.26 -18.61
N THR A 259 7.22 -6.82 -17.92
CA THR A 259 7.87 -8.08 -18.32
C THR A 259 6.89 -9.26 -18.28
N MET A 260 5.93 -9.26 -17.35
CA MET A 260 4.81 -10.22 -17.30
C MET A 260 3.76 -9.97 -18.39
N GLY A 261 3.86 -8.89 -19.16
CA GLY A 261 2.87 -8.54 -20.20
C GLY A 261 1.55 -8.00 -19.67
N LEU A 262 1.49 -7.62 -18.39
CA LEU A 262 0.26 -7.15 -17.72
C LEU A 262 0.01 -5.65 -17.91
N ILE A 263 1.06 -4.86 -18.10
CA ILE A 263 0.99 -3.41 -18.37
C ILE A 263 1.98 -3.01 -19.47
N LYS A 264 1.87 -1.78 -19.95
CA LYS A 264 2.86 -1.13 -20.82
C LYS A 264 3.93 -0.41 -20.01
N GLU A 265 4.95 0.16 -20.69
CA GLU A 265 6.11 0.81 -20.05
C GLU A 265 5.84 2.21 -19.48
N GLY A 266 4.63 2.73 -19.55
CA GLY A 266 4.33 4.10 -19.14
C GLY A 266 4.62 4.36 -17.65
N ILE A 267 5.40 5.40 -17.39
CA ILE A 267 5.70 5.97 -16.07
C ILE A 267 5.91 7.48 -16.25
N ARG A 268 5.50 8.29 -15.28
CA ARG A 268 5.57 9.76 -15.38
C ARG A 268 6.82 10.33 -14.73
N LEU A 269 7.41 11.34 -15.37
CA LEU A 269 8.46 12.15 -14.75
C LEU A 269 7.99 12.74 -13.42
N PRO A 270 8.88 12.84 -12.42
CA PRO A 270 10.33 12.68 -12.48
C PRO A 270 10.83 11.23 -12.45
N LEU A 271 9.94 10.23 -12.34
CA LEU A 271 10.34 8.84 -12.43
C LEU A 271 10.51 8.42 -13.90
N VAL A 272 11.43 7.47 -14.12
CA VAL A 272 11.76 6.93 -15.43
C VAL A 272 11.73 5.42 -15.41
N GLU A 273 11.89 4.76 -16.54
CA GLU A 273 12.00 3.31 -16.61
C GLU A 273 13.20 2.79 -15.81
N LEU A 274 13.11 1.53 -15.35
CA LEU A 274 14.16 0.85 -14.59
C LEU A 274 15.48 0.83 -15.39
N SER A 275 16.57 1.17 -14.71
CA SER A 275 17.90 1.11 -15.26
C SER A 275 18.28 -0.30 -15.74
N ALA A 276 18.87 -0.41 -16.92
CA ALA A 276 19.16 -1.68 -17.58
C ALA A 276 20.03 -2.64 -16.73
N GLU A 277 20.89 -2.09 -15.86
CA GLU A 277 21.73 -2.87 -14.95
C GLU A 277 20.92 -3.73 -13.97
N TYR A 278 19.68 -3.34 -13.61
CA TYR A 278 18.81 -4.06 -12.68
C TYR A 278 17.89 -5.07 -13.37
N HIS A 279 17.72 -5.05 -14.70
CA HIS A 279 16.80 -5.94 -15.42
C HIS A 279 17.05 -7.42 -15.09
N LYS A 280 18.32 -7.86 -15.17
CA LYS A 280 18.67 -9.26 -14.88
C LYS A 280 18.42 -9.63 -13.41
N ILE A 281 18.62 -8.69 -12.49
CA ILE A 281 18.41 -8.93 -11.05
C ILE A 281 16.93 -9.16 -10.79
N ILE A 282 16.05 -8.29 -11.32
CA ILE A 282 14.60 -8.45 -11.17
C ILE A 282 14.12 -9.74 -11.84
N GLN A 283 14.58 -10.05 -13.05
CA GLN A 283 14.22 -11.32 -13.72
C GLN A 283 14.65 -12.54 -12.91
N THR A 284 15.81 -12.51 -12.26
CA THR A 284 16.26 -13.60 -11.38
C THR A 284 15.34 -13.73 -10.18
N ALA A 285 15.00 -12.62 -9.51
CA ALA A 285 14.07 -12.62 -8.39
C ALA A 285 12.67 -13.14 -8.77
N MET A 286 12.15 -12.78 -9.96
CA MET A 286 10.89 -13.31 -10.49
C MET A 286 10.97 -14.84 -10.69
N LYS A 287 12.07 -15.34 -11.26
CA LYS A 287 12.27 -16.80 -11.46
C LYS A 287 12.35 -17.57 -10.12
N GLU A 288 13.05 -17.03 -9.12
CA GLU A 288 13.10 -17.61 -7.78
C GLU A 288 11.71 -17.68 -7.13
N ALA A 289 10.87 -16.70 -7.38
CA ALA A 289 9.47 -16.68 -6.95
C ALA A 289 8.53 -17.51 -7.87
N HIS A 290 9.06 -18.18 -8.90
CA HIS A 290 8.30 -18.92 -9.92
C HIS A 290 7.28 -18.06 -10.68
N ILE A 291 7.57 -16.78 -10.85
CA ILE A 291 6.79 -15.84 -11.67
C ILE A 291 7.34 -15.84 -13.11
N GLN A 292 6.44 -15.98 -14.06
CA GLN A 292 6.75 -16.04 -15.51
C GLN A 292 6.42 -14.72 -16.19
#